data_328ca381acc7ab0f9a962759ca188719
#
_entry.id   328ca381acc7ab0f9a962759ca188719
#
_cell.length_a   1.000
_cell.length_b   1.000
_cell.length_c   1.000
_cell.angle_alpha   90.00
_cell.angle_beta   90.00
_cell.angle_gamma   90.00
#
_symmetry.space_group_name_H-M   'P 1'
#
loop_
_entity.id
_entity.type
_entity.pdbx_description
1 polymer ?
#
loop_
_entity_poly.entity_id
_entity_poly.type
_entity_poly.pdbx_seq_one_letter_code
_entity_poly.pdbx_strand_id
1 'polypeptide(L)'
;MVHPNRAVADAYIADFKNAVLLAEKIGVDTLVTFSGCPGDCPESKHPNWVTCPWPEDFLEILDYQWNEVLIPFWKDMTAYCCEHGIHRIAFEMHPGFCVYNPATLLKLRAAVGDEIGANVDPSHLIWQGMDPVAAIRELRGAIYHFHAKDTKINEYNTARNGVLDTKHYGDEVNRSWIFRSVGYGMNEEKWREIMSELVLAGYD
;
A
#
# COMPACT_ATOMS: atom_id res chain seq x y z
N MET A 1 -3.03 -10.79 5.71
CA MET A 1 -4.11 -11.02 6.69
C MET A 1 -5.43 -11.38 6.01
N VAL A 2 -5.85 -10.73 4.96
CA VAL A 2 -7.07 -11.08 4.18
C VAL A 2 -6.81 -12.05 3.02
N HIS A 3 -5.78 -12.87 3.11
CA HIS A 3 -5.47 -13.90 2.11
C HIS A 3 -6.58 -14.95 2.07
N PRO A 4 -7.06 -15.41 0.89
CA PRO A 4 -8.16 -16.37 0.81
C PRO A 4 -7.82 -17.74 1.43
N ASN A 5 -6.56 -18.18 1.39
CA ASN A 5 -6.13 -19.33 2.17
C ASN A 5 -6.11 -18.98 3.66
N ARG A 6 -7.02 -19.58 4.43
CA ARG A 6 -7.22 -19.30 5.85
C ARG A 6 -5.97 -19.52 6.70
N ALA A 7 -5.21 -20.57 6.46
CA ALA A 7 -3.98 -20.85 7.21
C ALA A 7 -2.93 -19.76 7.01
N VAL A 8 -2.83 -19.19 5.79
CA VAL A 8 -1.95 -18.07 5.49
C VAL A 8 -2.46 -16.79 6.17
N ALA A 9 -3.76 -16.52 6.09
CA ALA A 9 -4.37 -15.36 6.74
C ALA A 9 -4.16 -15.40 8.26
N ASP A 10 -4.43 -16.53 8.90
CA ASP A 10 -4.30 -16.70 10.36
C ASP A 10 -2.86 -16.52 10.84
N ALA A 11 -1.88 -17.03 10.09
CA ALA A 11 -0.47 -16.82 10.41
C ALA A 11 -0.10 -15.32 10.40
N TYR A 12 -0.47 -14.58 9.34
CA TYR A 12 -0.21 -13.15 9.27
C TYR A 12 -1.01 -12.32 10.27
N ILE A 13 -2.22 -12.75 10.64
CA ILE A 13 -3.01 -12.12 11.71
C ILE A 13 -2.30 -12.31 13.06
N ALA A 14 -1.79 -13.51 13.34
CA ALA A 14 -1.04 -13.77 14.57
C ALA A 14 0.24 -12.93 14.64
N ASP A 15 1.00 -12.85 13.55
CA ASP A 15 2.21 -12.03 13.47
C ASP A 15 1.90 -10.54 13.67
N PHE A 16 0.84 -10.03 13.05
CA PHE A 16 0.42 -8.64 13.22
C PHE A 16 -0.01 -8.34 14.67
N LYS A 17 -0.79 -9.23 15.29
CA LYS A 17 -1.18 -9.09 16.69
C LYS A 17 0.03 -9.13 17.63
N ASN A 18 1.01 -9.97 17.36
CA ASN A 18 2.27 -9.98 18.10
C ASN A 18 3.03 -8.66 17.94
N ALA A 19 3.03 -8.05 16.75
CA ALA A 19 3.62 -6.73 16.53
C ALA A 19 2.88 -5.63 17.31
N VAL A 20 1.54 -5.68 17.37
CA VAL A 20 0.72 -4.78 18.19
C VAL A 20 1.12 -4.87 19.67
N LEU A 21 1.18 -6.08 20.23
CA LEU A 21 1.57 -6.29 21.65
C LEU A 21 3.01 -5.85 21.93
N LEU A 22 3.91 -6.03 20.96
CA LEU A 22 5.29 -5.54 21.10
C LEU A 22 5.32 -4.01 21.08
N ALA A 23 4.60 -3.37 20.15
CA ALA A 23 4.51 -1.91 20.05
C ALA A 23 3.94 -1.28 21.33
N GLU A 24 2.84 -1.84 21.87
CA GLU A 24 2.29 -1.45 23.17
C GLU A 24 3.36 -1.52 24.28
N LYS A 25 4.09 -2.63 24.37
CA LYS A 25 5.11 -2.86 25.39
C LYS A 25 6.27 -1.88 25.33
N ILE A 26 6.65 -1.41 24.14
CA ILE A 26 7.76 -0.47 23.94
C ILE A 26 7.31 0.98 23.77
N GLY A 27 5.99 1.25 23.85
CA GLY A 27 5.43 2.60 23.79
C GLY A 27 5.42 3.21 22.37
N VAL A 28 5.28 2.41 21.34
CA VAL A 28 5.13 2.86 19.93
C VAL A 28 3.65 2.83 19.56
N ASP A 29 3.13 3.91 19.02
CA ASP A 29 1.73 4.10 18.66
C ASP A 29 1.41 3.91 17.17
N THR A 30 2.42 3.63 16.36
CA THR A 30 2.33 3.55 14.90
C THR A 30 2.85 2.21 14.39
N LEU A 31 2.06 1.55 13.54
CA LEU A 31 2.46 0.32 12.84
C LEU A 31 2.38 0.50 11.33
N VAL A 32 3.37 -0.04 10.61
CA VAL A 32 3.39 -0.08 9.15
C VAL A 32 2.93 -1.45 8.66
N THR A 33 2.04 -1.48 7.67
CA THR A 33 1.51 -2.72 7.11
C THR A 33 1.01 -2.55 5.67
N PHE A 34 0.53 -3.66 5.08
CA PHE A 34 -0.18 -3.69 3.80
C PHE A 34 -1.66 -4.02 4.02
N SER A 35 -2.51 -3.54 3.14
CA SER A 35 -3.96 -3.83 3.23
C SER A 35 -4.31 -5.30 3.06
N GLY A 36 -3.48 -6.02 2.34
CA GLY A 36 -3.79 -7.35 1.83
C GLY A 36 -4.60 -7.30 0.52
N CYS A 37 -4.77 -8.47 -0.07
CA CYS A 37 -5.60 -8.67 -1.26
C CYS A 37 -6.38 -9.97 -1.09
N PRO A 38 -7.72 -9.92 -1.02
CA PRO A 38 -8.56 -11.12 -1.03
C PRO A 38 -8.56 -11.84 -2.38
N GLY A 39 -9.21 -12.97 -2.43
CA GLY A 39 -9.55 -13.64 -3.68
C GLY A 39 -10.76 -13.02 -4.37
N ASP A 40 -11.28 -13.70 -5.37
CA ASP A 40 -12.45 -13.32 -6.15
C ASP A 40 -13.78 -13.81 -5.53
N CYS A 41 -13.71 -14.80 -4.64
CA CYS A 41 -14.85 -15.36 -3.92
C CYS A 41 -14.39 -16.07 -2.63
N PRO A 42 -15.31 -16.53 -1.76
CA PRO A 42 -14.94 -17.22 -0.52
C PRO A 42 -14.12 -18.49 -0.72
N GLU A 43 -14.29 -19.20 -1.83
CA GLU A 43 -13.62 -20.45 -2.18
C GLU A 43 -12.26 -20.27 -2.84
N SER A 44 -11.84 -19.02 -3.07
CA SER A 44 -10.56 -18.71 -3.72
C SER A 44 -9.37 -19.28 -2.97
N LYS A 45 -8.35 -19.69 -3.71
CA LYS A 45 -7.08 -20.20 -3.14
C LYS A 45 -5.97 -19.15 -3.13
N HIS A 46 -6.06 -18.18 -4.01
CA HIS A 46 -5.04 -17.16 -4.23
C HIS A 46 -5.64 -15.75 -4.28
N PRO A 47 -4.87 -14.71 -3.93
CA PRO A 47 -5.30 -13.33 -4.11
C PRO A 47 -5.60 -13.01 -5.58
N ASN A 48 -6.55 -12.12 -5.81
CA ASN A 48 -6.86 -11.60 -7.15
C ASN A 48 -6.78 -10.07 -7.13
N TRP A 49 -5.68 -9.52 -7.66
CA TRP A 49 -5.51 -8.06 -7.73
C TRP A 49 -6.17 -7.51 -9.00
N VAL A 50 -7.31 -6.85 -8.83
CA VAL A 50 -8.10 -6.27 -9.93
C VAL A 50 -7.60 -4.85 -10.21
N THR A 51 -7.24 -4.59 -11.47
CA THR A 51 -6.69 -3.29 -11.94
C THR A 51 -7.44 -2.70 -13.12
N CYS A 52 -8.52 -3.35 -13.55
CA CYS A 52 -9.27 -2.99 -14.76
C CYS A 52 -10.76 -3.24 -14.50
N PRO A 53 -11.68 -2.35 -14.96
CA PRO A 53 -13.11 -2.51 -14.73
C PRO A 53 -13.81 -3.47 -15.71
N TRP A 54 -13.09 -4.02 -16.66
CA TRP A 54 -13.64 -4.90 -17.68
C TRP A 54 -12.78 -6.19 -17.81
N PRO A 55 -13.39 -7.39 -17.92
CA PRO A 55 -14.85 -7.66 -17.95
C PRO A 55 -15.57 -7.24 -16.64
N GLU A 56 -16.89 -7.08 -16.73
CA GLU A 56 -17.71 -6.54 -15.63
C GLU A 56 -17.61 -7.37 -14.35
N ASP A 57 -17.34 -8.67 -14.44
CA ASP A 57 -17.03 -9.56 -13.31
C ASP A 57 -15.96 -8.96 -12.36
N PHE A 58 -15.04 -8.15 -12.90
CA PHE A 58 -14.01 -7.50 -12.08
C PHE A 58 -14.58 -6.45 -11.12
N LEU A 59 -15.70 -5.82 -11.45
CA LEU A 59 -16.39 -4.89 -10.54
C LEU A 59 -17.11 -5.64 -9.42
N GLU A 60 -17.68 -6.82 -9.72
CA GLU A 60 -18.27 -7.69 -8.70
C GLU A 60 -17.20 -8.22 -7.74
N ILE A 61 -16.04 -8.63 -8.26
CA ILE A 61 -14.89 -9.03 -7.44
C ILE A 61 -14.43 -7.88 -6.53
N LEU A 62 -14.32 -6.67 -7.06
CA LEU A 62 -13.94 -5.50 -6.25
C LEU A 62 -14.96 -5.21 -5.15
N ASP A 63 -16.25 -5.34 -5.44
CA ASP A 63 -17.32 -5.15 -4.44
C ASP A 63 -17.18 -6.16 -3.31
N TYR A 64 -17.07 -7.45 -3.62
CA TYR A 64 -16.81 -8.52 -2.67
C TYR A 64 -15.55 -8.26 -1.84
N GLN A 65 -14.42 -7.97 -2.49
CA GLN A 65 -13.15 -7.76 -1.82
C GLN A 65 -13.21 -6.61 -0.81
N TRP A 66 -13.82 -5.49 -1.18
CA TRP A 66 -13.90 -4.31 -0.34
C TRP A 66 -14.96 -4.40 0.74
N ASN A 67 -16.18 -4.77 0.38
CA ASN A 67 -17.33 -4.65 1.27
C ASN A 67 -17.56 -5.89 2.14
N GLU A 68 -17.21 -7.08 1.66
CA GLU A 68 -17.38 -8.31 2.42
C GLU A 68 -16.12 -8.77 3.16
N VAL A 69 -14.93 -8.37 2.69
CA VAL A 69 -13.68 -8.87 3.29
C VAL A 69 -12.84 -7.75 3.90
N LEU A 70 -12.41 -6.78 3.11
CA LEU A 70 -11.37 -5.83 3.52
C LEU A 70 -11.85 -4.87 4.60
N ILE A 71 -12.96 -4.18 4.36
CA ILE A 71 -13.50 -3.18 5.29
C ILE A 71 -13.91 -3.81 6.63
N PRO A 72 -14.67 -4.93 6.67
CA PRO A 72 -14.99 -5.59 7.93
C PRO A 72 -13.73 -6.02 8.71
N PHE A 73 -12.77 -6.64 8.02
CA PHE A 73 -11.51 -7.07 8.65
C PHE A 73 -10.76 -5.89 9.28
N TRP A 74 -10.61 -4.78 8.55
CA TRP A 74 -9.84 -3.65 9.07
C TRP A 74 -10.59 -2.85 10.14
N LYS A 75 -11.93 -2.87 10.17
CA LYS A 75 -12.70 -2.34 11.30
C LYS A 75 -12.39 -3.08 12.59
N ASP A 76 -12.44 -4.41 12.55
CA ASP A 76 -12.17 -5.25 13.72
C ASP A 76 -10.69 -5.15 14.16
N MET A 77 -9.77 -5.16 13.20
CA MET A 77 -8.34 -5.08 13.50
C MET A 77 -7.94 -3.69 14.03
N THR A 78 -8.55 -2.62 13.52
CA THR A 78 -8.32 -1.25 14.03
C THR A 78 -8.82 -1.12 15.46
N ALA A 79 -10.01 -1.66 15.77
CA ALA A 79 -10.52 -1.69 17.15
C ALA A 79 -9.54 -2.40 18.08
N TYR A 80 -9.04 -3.58 17.68
CA TYR A 80 -8.02 -4.30 18.42
C TYR A 80 -6.74 -3.48 18.62
N CYS A 81 -6.26 -2.78 17.58
CA CYS A 81 -5.09 -1.90 17.70
C CYS A 81 -5.31 -0.78 18.71
N CYS A 82 -6.49 -0.12 18.67
CA CYS A 82 -6.83 0.96 19.62
C CYS A 82 -6.88 0.48 21.06
N GLU A 83 -7.38 -0.73 21.34
CA GLU A 83 -7.39 -1.35 22.68
C GLU A 83 -5.96 -1.50 23.25
N HIS A 84 -4.95 -1.59 22.40
CA HIS A 84 -3.53 -1.70 22.73
C HIS A 84 -2.74 -0.39 22.55
N GLY A 85 -3.43 0.75 22.42
CA GLY A 85 -2.80 2.07 22.31
C GLY A 85 -2.18 2.39 20.96
N ILE A 86 -2.46 1.60 19.92
CA ILE A 86 -2.01 1.85 18.55
C ILE A 86 -3.10 2.62 17.81
N HIS A 87 -2.86 3.90 17.55
CA HIS A 87 -3.80 4.81 16.91
C HIS A 87 -3.41 5.23 15.49
N ARG A 88 -2.29 4.71 14.98
CA ARG A 88 -1.79 4.99 13.65
C ARG A 88 -1.41 3.70 12.94
N ILE A 89 -2.21 3.32 11.95
CA ILE A 89 -1.94 2.15 11.09
C ILE A 89 -1.58 2.69 9.71
N ALA A 90 -0.29 2.70 9.41
CA ALA A 90 0.28 3.26 8.19
C ALA A 90 0.34 2.22 7.08
N PHE A 91 -0.57 2.33 6.12
CA PHE A 91 -0.62 1.42 4.97
C PHE A 91 0.36 1.82 3.89
N GLU A 92 1.25 0.91 3.52
CA GLU A 92 2.04 1.08 2.31
C GLU A 92 1.15 0.82 1.09
N MET A 93 1.04 1.85 0.24
CA MET A 93 0.29 1.76 -1.03
C MET A 93 1.12 0.96 -2.03
N HIS A 94 0.79 -0.32 -2.17
CA HIS A 94 1.61 -1.26 -2.94
C HIS A 94 0.76 -2.01 -3.97
N PRO A 95 1.11 -2.00 -5.26
CA PRO A 95 0.48 -2.85 -6.27
C PRO A 95 0.51 -4.32 -5.90
N GLY A 96 -0.59 -5.02 -6.17
CA GLY A 96 -0.83 -6.38 -5.69
C GLY A 96 -1.65 -6.45 -4.41
N PHE A 97 -1.95 -5.29 -3.80
CA PHE A 97 -2.88 -5.16 -2.65
C PHE A 97 -4.04 -4.24 -3.00
N CYS A 98 -5.13 -4.29 -2.23
CA CYS A 98 -6.31 -3.44 -2.48
C CYS A 98 -6.01 -1.95 -2.31
N VAL A 99 -5.12 -1.59 -1.38
CA VAL A 99 -4.65 -0.21 -1.21
C VAL A 99 -3.31 -0.06 -1.93
N TYR A 100 -3.33 0.62 -3.10
CA TYR A 100 -2.16 0.79 -3.96
C TYR A 100 -1.97 2.22 -4.48
N ASN A 101 -2.87 3.14 -4.16
CA ASN A 101 -2.80 4.54 -4.52
C ASN A 101 -3.56 5.41 -3.50
N PRO A 102 -3.43 6.75 -3.54
CA PRO A 102 -4.13 7.65 -2.62
C PRO A 102 -5.64 7.43 -2.55
N ALA A 103 -6.30 7.26 -3.70
CA ALA A 103 -7.75 7.07 -3.75
C ALA A 103 -8.21 5.82 -3.00
N THR A 104 -7.49 4.70 -3.13
CA THR A 104 -7.82 3.46 -2.42
C THR A 104 -7.48 3.54 -0.94
N LEU A 105 -6.42 4.26 -0.55
CA LEU A 105 -6.13 4.53 0.85
C LEU A 105 -7.25 5.36 1.50
N LEU A 106 -7.62 6.47 0.89
CA LEU A 106 -8.66 7.35 1.41
C LEU A 106 -10.03 6.67 1.44
N LYS A 107 -10.32 5.77 0.49
CA LYS A 107 -11.51 4.92 0.53
C LYS A 107 -11.53 4.04 1.79
N LEU A 108 -10.41 3.39 2.12
CA LEU A 108 -10.32 2.55 3.31
C LEU A 108 -10.43 3.41 4.59
N ARG A 109 -9.72 4.54 4.66
CA ARG A 109 -9.78 5.49 5.77
C ARG A 109 -11.20 5.98 6.03
N ALA A 110 -11.92 6.39 4.98
CA ALA A 110 -13.31 6.85 5.09
C ALA A 110 -14.26 5.76 5.61
N ALA A 111 -13.99 4.49 5.31
CA ALA A 111 -14.83 3.37 5.71
C ALA A 111 -14.52 2.83 7.12
N VAL A 112 -13.28 2.97 7.59
CA VAL A 112 -12.80 2.38 8.86
C VAL A 112 -12.63 3.44 9.95
N GLY A 113 -11.85 4.50 9.69
CA GLY A 113 -11.57 5.57 10.66
C GLY A 113 -10.24 6.26 10.41
N ASP A 114 -10.00 7.28 11.20
CA ASP A 114 -8.81 8.13 11.11
C ASP A 114 -7.53 7.43 11.54
N GLU A 115 -7.61 6.29 12.18
CA GLU A 115 -6.46 5.44 12.51
C GLU A 115 -5.76 4.90 11.26
N ILE A 116 -6.49 4.80 10.13
CA ILE A 116 -5.93 4.39 8.84
C ILE A 116 -5.21 5.58 8.21
N GLY A 117 -3.93 5.44 7.93
CA GLY A 117 -3.13 6.43 7.23
C GLY A 117 -2.14 5.80 6.27
N ALA A 118 -1.32 6.64 5.63
CA ALA A 118 -0.34 6.23 4.66
C ALA A 118 1.05 6.01 5.28
N ASN A 119 1.69 4.93 4.93
CA ASN A 119 3.12 4.87 4.75
C ASN A 119 3.40 5.19 3.27
N VAL A 120 3.92 6.36 3.00
CA VAL A 120 4.20 6.78 1.61
C VAL A 120 5.57 6.24 1.20
N ASP A 121 5.57 5.29 0.26
CA ASP A 121 6.77 4.85 -0.45
C ASP A 121 6.70 5.35 -1.90
N PRO A 122 7.46 6.39 -2.26
CA PRO A 122 7.44 6.96 -3.61
C PRO A 122 7.76 5.93 -4.70
N SER A 123 8.58 4.93 -4.40
CA SER A 123 9.02 3.95 -5.38
C SER A 123 7.86 3.19 -6.01
N HIS A 124 6.82 2.88 -5.22
CA HIS A 124 5.63 2.17 -5.71
C HIS A 124 4.68 3.09 -6.50
N LEU A 125 4.71 4.39 -6.25
CA LEU A 125 3.92 5.37 -6.97
C LEU A 125 4.54 5.69 -8.34
N ILE A 126 5.86 5.90 -8.37
CA ILE A 126 6.62 6.29 -9.56
C ILE A 126 6.40 5.33 -10.71
N TRP A 127 6.59 4.02 -10.51
CA TRP A 127 6.46 3.08 -11.60
C TRP A 127 5.02 2.89 -12.09
N GLN A 128 4.04 3.24 -11.28
CA GLN A 128 2.63 3.29 -11.70
C GLN A 128 2.30 4.55 -12.52
N GLY A 129 3.24 5.48 -12.69
CA GLY A 129 3.05 6.73 -13.41
C GLY A 129 2.46 7.86 -12.56
N MET A 130 2.44 7.71 -11.22
CA MET A 130 2.00 8.77 -10.32
C MET A 130 3.13 9.73 -9.99
N ASP A 131 2.79 11.01 -9.81
CA ASP A 131 3.70 12.00 -9.20
C ASP A 131 3.62 11.89 -7.66
N PRO A 132 4.74 11.53 -6.97
CA PRO A 132 4.74 11.44 -5.52
C PRO A 132 4.37 12.75 -4.81
N VAL A 133 4.70 13.91 -5.40
CA VAL A 133 4.34 15.22 -4.84
C VAL A 133 2.82 15.40 -4.83
N ALA A 134 2.16 15.06 -5.93
CA ALA A 134 0.70 15.11 -6.01
C ALA A 134 0.05 14.14 -5.03
N ALA A 135 0.60 12.93 -4.91
CA ALA A 135 0.10 11.92 -3.97
C ALA A 135 0.24 12.38 -2.50
N ILE A 136 1.39 12.95 -2.12
CA ILE A 136 1.62 13.50 -0.76
C ILE A 136 0.61 14.62 -0.47
N ARG A 137 0.37 15.50 -1.43
CA ARG A 137 -0.60 16.60 -1.30
C ARG A 137 -2.01 16.10 -1.07
N GLU A 138 -2.42 15.08 -1.80
CA GLU A 138 -3.74 14.44 -1.66
C GLU A 138 -3.91 13.77 -0.29
N LEU A 139 -2.83 13.21 0.26
CA LEU A 139 -2.80 12.50 1.53
C LEU A 139 -2.56 13.41 2.74
N ARG A 140 -2.61 14.74 2.60
CA ARG A 140 -2.39 15.68 3.71
C ARG A 140 -3.27 15.34 4.91
N GLY A 141 -2.63 15.25 6.09
CA GLY A 141 -3.28 14.87 7.34
C GLY A 141 -3.53 13.36 7.52
N ALA A 142 -3.14 12.55 6.53
CA ALA A 142 -3.24 11.08 6.60
C ALA A 142 -1.88 10.38 6.42
N ILE A 143 -0.76 11.10 6.43
CA ILE A 143 0.58 10.51 6.29
C ILE A 143 1.11 10.21 7.69
N TYR A 144 1.37 8.95 7.99
CA TYR A 144 1.85 8.47 9.29
C TYR A 144 3.27 7.95 9.24
N HIS A 145 3.75 7.56 8.06
CA HIS A 145 5.12 7.11 7.86
C HIS A 145 5.59 7.37 6.42
N PHE A 146 6.90 7.39 6.22
CA PHE A 146 7.51 7.61 4.91
C PHE A 146 8.71 6.68 4.69
N HIS A 147 8.69 5.95 3.59
CA HIS A 147 9.81 5.16 3.13
C HIS A 147 10.56 5.89 2.01
N ALA A 148 11.76 6.38 2.29
CA ALA A 148 12.62 7.02 1.28
C ALA A 148 13.25 5.96 0.37
N LYS A 149 12.55 5.59 -0.69
CA LYS A 149 12.96 4.58 -1.67
C LYS A 149 12.63 5.04 -3.09
N ASP A 150 13.50 4.76 -4.03
CA ASP A 150 13.42 5.25 -5.40
C ASP A 150 13.14 4.15 -6.42
N THR A 151 12.74 4.55 -7.62
CA THR A 151 12.52 3.65 -8.77
C THR A 151 13.10 4.26 -10.04
N LYS A 152 13.89 3.48 -10.73
CA LYS A 152 14.38 3.78 -12.09
C LYS A 152 13.46 3.16 -13.12
N ILE A 153 12.84 3.99 -13.96
CA ILE A 153 12.09 3.54 -15.13
C ILE A 153 13.08 3.22 -16.26
N ASN A 154 12.92 2.07 -16.89
CA ASN A 154 13.58 1.76 -18.14
C ASN A 154 12.68 2.23 -19.29
N GLU A 155 13.01 3.37 -19.88
CA GLU A 155 12.17 4.03 -20.88
C GLU A 155 11.90 3.13 -22.11
N TYR A 156 12.91 2.40 -22.59
CA TYR A 156 12.74 1.51 -23.74
C TYR A 156 11.81 0.32 -23.43
N ASN A 157 12.03 -0.35 -22.30
CA ASN A 157 11.19 -1.49 -21.92
C ASN A 157 9.77 -1.05 -21.60
N THR A 158 9.59 0.09 -20.94
CA THR A 158 8.29 0.65 -20.58
C THR A 158 7.54 1.12 -21.83
N ALA A 159 8.21 1.77 -22.79
CA ALA A 159 7.59 2.19 -24.04
C ALA A 159 7.06 1.02 -24.85
N ARG A 160 7.70 -0.14 -24.76
CA ARG A 160 7.33 -1.35 -25.50
C ARG A 160 6.31 -2.23 -24.78
N ASN A 161 6.42 -2.38 -23.46
CA ASN A 161 5.70 -3.38 -22.69
C ASN A 161 4.76 -2.78 -21.63
N GLY A 162 4.81 -1.47 -21.39
CA GLY A 162 4.11 -0.83 -20.29
C GLY A 162 4.79 -1.07 -18.93
N VAL A 163 4.10 -0.72 -17.85
CA VAL A 163 4.62 -0.74 -16.47
C VAL A 163 4.24 -1.99 -15.70
N LEU A 164 3.22 -2.73 -16.12
CA LEU A 164 2.81 -3.99 -15.51
C LEU A 164 3.80 -5.08 -15.91
N ASP A 165 4.70 -5.43 -14.98
CA ASP A 165 5.84 -6.29 -15.26
C ASP A 165 5.93 -7.44 -14.25
N THR A 166 5.81 -8.67 -14.76
CA THR A 166 5.85 -9.89 -13.95
C THR A 166 7.22 -10.59 -13.95
N LYS A 167 8.24 -10.01 -14.63
CA LYS A 167 9.59 -10.57 -14.62
C LYS A 167 10.19 -10.54 -13.23
N HIS A 168 11.01 -11.53 -12.91
CA HIS A 168 11.70 -11.59 -11.63
C HIS A 168 12.56 -10.33 -11.39
N TYR A 169 12.62 -9.83 -10.17
CA TYR A 169 13.36 -8.60 -9.82
C TYR A 169 14.85 -8.67 -10.16
N GLY A 170 15.46 -9.86 -10.21
CA GLY A 170 16.86 -10.07 -10.64
C GLY A 170 17.10 -9.91 -12.14
N ASP A 171 16.05 -9.85 -12.98
CA ASP A 171 16.17 -9.61 -14.43
C ASP A 171 16.12 -8.11 -14.74
N GLU A 172 17.02 -7.34 -14.15
CA GLU A 172 17.04 -5.88 -14.21
C GLU A 172 17.09 -5.32 -15.64
N VAL A 173 17.77 -5.99 -16.54
CA VAL A 173 17.99 -5.52 -17.93
C VAL A 173 16.68 -5.53 -18.74
N ASN A 174 15.82 -6.51 -18.49
CA ASN A 174 14.58 -6.69 -19.27
C ASN A 174 13.34 -6.12 -18.59
N ARG A 175 13.44 -5.70 -17.32
CA ARG A 175 12.33 -5.12 -16.59
C ARG A 175 12.00 -3.71 -17.07
N SER A 176 10.72 -3.35 -16.96
CA SER A 176 10.24 -1.99 -17.25
C SER A 176 10.68 -0.97 -16.20
N TRP A 177 10.95 -1.42 -14.98
CA TRP A 177 11.40 -0.58 -13.88
C TRP A 177 12.12 -1.42 -12.82
N ILE A 178 12.97 -0.78 -12.02
CA ILE A 178 13.72 -1.40 -10.93
C ILE A 178 13.83 -0.43 -9.74
N PHE A 179 13.80 -0.97 -8.53
CA PHE A 179 14.06 -0.17 -7.33
C PHE A 179 15.51 0.27 -7.24
N ARG A 180 15.69 1.48 -6.72
CA ARG A 180 17.02 2.10 -6.52
C ARG A 180 17.08 2.84 -5.19
N SER A 181 18.29 3.12 -4.75
CA SER A 181 18.54 4.08 -3.68
C SER A 181 18.08 5.46 -4.11
N VAL A 182 17.71 6.29 -3.14
CA VAL A 182 17.30 7.69 -3.34
C VAL A 182 18.28 8.44 -4.23
N GLY A 183 17.77 9.10 -5.27
CA GLY A 183 18.55 9.86 -6.25
C GLY A 183 19.11 9.04 -7.41
N TYR A 184 18.93 7.73 -7.44
CA TYR A 184 19.38 6.87 -8.55
C TYR A 184 18.25 6.43 -9.50
N GLY A 185 17.02 6.82 -9.21
CA GLY A 185 15.86 6.69 -10.09
C GLY A 185 15.40 8.05 -10.58
N MET A 186 14.87 8.85 -9.67
CA MET A 186 14.53 10.26 -9.88
C MET A 186 15.73 11.16 -9.56
N ASN A 187 15.72 12.36 -10.14
CA ASN A 187 16.77 13.33 -9.90
C ASN A 187 16.63 14.00 -8.50
N GLU A 188 17.68 14.72 -8.10
CA GLU A 188 17.74 15.42 -6.81
C GLU A 188 16.64 16.49 -6.68
N GLU A 189 16.30 17.17 -7.76
CA GLU A 189 15.26 18.21 -7.77
C GLU A 189 13.90 17.63 -7.36
N LYS A 190 13.50 16.50 -7.94
CA LYS A 190 12.25 15.82 -7.59
C LYS A 190 12.25 15.34 -6.13
N TRP A 191 13.38 14.86 -5.63
CA TRP A 191 13.49 14.48 -4.23
C TRP A 191 13.36 15.68 -3.28
N ARG A 192 13.90 16.83 -3.67
CA ARG A 192 13.69 18.08 -2.92
C ARG A 192 12.22 18.50 -2.90
N GLU A 193 11.52 18.38 -4.04
CA GLU A 193 10.06 18.62 -4.10
C GLU A 193 9.28 17.68 -3.18
N ILE A 194 9.60 16.38 -3.19
CA ILE A 194 8.98 15.37 -2.31
C ILE A 194 9.16 15.78 -0.84
N MET A 195 10.39 16.07 -0.41
CA MET A 195 10.67 16.46 0.97
C MET A 195 9.96 17.77 1.35
N SER A 196 9.93 18.75 0.46
CA SER A 196 9.21 20.01 0.68
C SER A 196 7.71 19.78 0.84
N GLU A 197 7.11 18.93 0.00
CA GLU A 197 5.66 18.64 0.10
C GLU A 197 5.31 17.83 1.35
N LEU A 198 6.18 16.94 1.83
CA LEU A 198 6.00 16.23 3.12
C LEU A 198 5.89 17.23 4.27
N VAL A 199 6.80 18.20 4.34
CA VAL A 199 6.76 19.28 5.35
C VAL A 199 5.47 20.10 5.22
N LEU A 200 5.07 20.49 3.98
CA LEU A 200 3.84 21.22 3.74
C LEU A 200 2.59 20.42 4.08
N ALA A 201 2.65 19.09 3.97
CA ALA A 201 1.59 18.17 4.37
C ALA A 201 1.50 17.97 5.89
N GLY A 202 2.48 18.47 6.65
CA GLY A 202 2.52 18.35 8.12
C GLY A 202 3.11 17.04 8.61
N TYR A 203 3.94 16.38 7.81
CA TYR A 203 4.71 15.21 8.23
C TYR A 203 6.03 15.69 8.88
N ASP A 204 6.26 15.22 10.14
CA ASP A 204 7.43 15.56 10.96
C ASP A 204 8.46 14.44 10.99
#